data_287f9d72b11c3cdac787f03fd73ccfc8
#
_entry.id   287f9d72b11c3cdac787f03fd73ccfc8
#
_cell.length_a   1.000
_cell.length_b   1.000
_cell.length_c   1.000
_cell.angle_alpha   90.00
_cell.angle_beta   90.00
_cell.angle_gamma   90.00
#
_symmetry.space_group_name_H-M   'P 1'
#
loop_
_entity.id
_entity.type
_entity.pdbx_description
1 polymer ?
#
loop_
_entity_poly.entity_id
_entity_poly.type
_entity_poly.pdbx_seq_one_letter_code
_entity_poly.pdbx_strand_id
1 'polypeptide(L)'
;MTVLLLMVVFTGLALAMLHASGIHVKVNGFRRFSILLDCASENGAKRGFRDLSSWLETEGLLAPVPGERVEAVRAAPRQEFPGLLEAALGTAFPRVLEETFEGMTWESRAECAFGSVEDMGGYLRISAALRIESSGGLVEVRPRRVSTLEGSLGILAGRLPLAAIPLYIKGEMTGGEKAAFSAENGISLPRKDGQAIGTGLAAAADGVLPEDAGGLAAKALSIGVFRPGDLSPARLREALGLEASTDPVPDGVYLIRNDLGLGGVFVQGDLDEVVLAINGDAQVMVFRSGDAEWRLEWSPARSRTEFLAPDGAASYDLVPLPIVFVNGAIAALGGGVVAMNGRVEMSFAGETPAVLDGVDLTIVSADRVTIASNLILEGVRWQDGVPYSKDSRAQLVIYASGRDVLSGETTAGGIAIASNASDGLKVQASLTAASGGFRIDGEGKTVEILGALHADAYAGNGNRLVLYRDDRTAAGEFPANGPLTAEPQLAVYSLKVLAWKEY
;
A
#
# COMPACT_ATOMS: atom_id res chain seq x y z
N MET A 1 -8.69 -92.99 -9.36
CA MET A 1 -9.32 -91.95 -10.15
C MET A 1 -9.68 -90.69 -9.31
N THR A 2 -10.31 -90.83 -8.15
CA THR A 2 -10.74 -89.74 -7.28
C THR A 2 -9.59 -88.84 -6.79
N VAL A 3 -8.47 -89.42 -6.39
CA VAL A 3 -7.25 -88.65 -5.94
C VAL A 3 -6.64 -87.80 -7.07
N LEU A 4 -6.61 -88.36 -8.27
CA LEU A 4 -6.07 -87.58 -9.46
C LEU A 4 -6.96 -86.42 -9.82
N LEU A 5 -8.29 -86.60 -9.75
CA LEU A 5 -9.27 -85.57 -9.99
C LEU A 5 -9.14 -84.41 -8.95
N LEU A 6 -8.98 -84.84 -7.66
CA LEU A 6 -8.75 -83.86 -6.57
C LEU A 6 -7.45 -83.03 -6.76
N MET A 7 -6.38 -83.70 -7.13
CA MET A 7 -5.10 -83.00 -7.45
C MET A 7 -5.23 -82.00 -8.60
N VAL A 8 -5.93 -82.33 -9.67
CA VAL A 8 -6.17 -81.42 -10.80
C VAL A 8 -7.00 -80.24 -10.36
N VAL A 9 -8.06 -80.45 -9.54
CA VAL A 9 -8.87 -79.33 -9.03
C VAL A 9 -8.09 -78.41 -8.09
N PHE A 10 -7.31 -79.01 -7.14
CA PHE A 10 -6.45 -78.16 -6.27
C PHE A 10 -5.34 -77.43 -7.03
N THR A 11 -4.74 -78.04 -8.04
CA THR A 11 -3.73 -77.35 -8.86
C THR A 11 -4.37 -76.23 -9.68
N GLY A 12 -5.56 -76.46 -10.24
CA GLY A 12 -6.31 -75.42 -10.94
C GLY A 12 -6.72 -74.26 -10.03
N LEU A 13 -7.15 -74.55 -8.80
CA LEU A 13 -7.51 -73.56 -7.79
C LEU A 13 -6.28 -72.75 -7.33
N ALA A 14 -5.14 -73.40 -7.10
CA ALA A 14 -3.89 -72.73 -6.74
C ALA A 14 -3.35 -71.82 -7.88
N LEU A 15 -3.45 -72.24 -9.13
CA LEU A 15 -3.11 -71.43 -10.30
C LEU A 15 -4.06 -70.23 -10.44
N ALA A 16 -5.36 -70.42 -10.21
CA ALA A 16 -6.34 -69.33 -10.23
C ALA A 16 -6.07 -68.32 -9.11
N MET A 17 -5.76 -68.78 -7.89
CA MET A 17 -5.37 -67.88 -6.78
C MET A 17 -4.07 -67.12 -7.03
N LEU A 18 -3.05 -67.80 -7.59
CA LEU A 18 -1.79 -67.13 -7.98
C LEU A 18 -2.01 -66.09 -9.05
N HIS A 19 -2.86 -66.34 -10.04
CA HIS A 19 -3.23 -65.39 -11.08
C HIS A 19 -4.00 -64.19 -10.51
N ALA A 20 -5.00 -64.46 -9.66
CA ALA A 20 -5.75 -63.40 -8.98
C ALA A 20 -4.87 -62.55 -8.06
N SER A 21 -3.96 -63.17 -7.28
CA SER A 21 -2.95 -62.47 -6.47
C SER A 21 -2.03 -61.60 -7.31
N GLY A 22 -1.57 -62.09 -8.46
CA GLY A 22 -0.74 -61.33 -9.44
C GLY A 22 -1.47 -60.12 -9.98
N ILE A 23 -2.77 -60.28 -10.28
CA ILE A 23 -3.63 -59.13 -10.70
C ILE A 23 -3.76 -58.11 -9.57
N HIS A 24 -4.03 -58.55 -8.33
CA HIS A 24 -4.15 -57.66 -7.17
C HIS A 24 -2.86 -56.88 -6.90
N VAL A 25 -1.70 -57.51 -7.00
CA VAL A 25 -0.39 -56.85 -6.85
C VAL A 25 -0.17 -55.81 -7.93
N LYS A 26 -0.52 -56.11 -9.19
CA LYS A 26 -0.42 -55.15 -10.32
C LYS A 26 -1.37 -53.98 -10.13
N VAL A 27 -2.62 -54.22 -9.76
CA VAL A 27 -3.63 -53.19 -9.51
C VAL A 27 -3.25 -52.30 -8.35
N ASN A 28 -2.76 -52.86 -7.25
CA ASN A 28 -2.27 -52.08 -6.10
C ASN A 28 -0.98 -51.28 -6.44
N GLY A 29 -0.10 -51.87 -7.24
CA GLY A 29 1.08 -51.18 -7.77
C GLY A 29 0.69 -50.00 -8.63
N PHE A 30 -0.28 -50.19 -9.53
CA PHE A 30 -0.77 -49.10 -10.41
C PHE A 30 -1.50 -48.01 -9.62
N ARG A 31 -2.27 -48.36 -8.59
CA ARG A 31 -2.89 -47.39 -7.69
C ARG A 31 -1.89 -46.56 -6.93
N ARG A 32 -0.87 -47.21 -6.32
CA ARG A 32 0.21 -46.48 -5.63
C ARG A 32 0.97 -45.53 -6.59
N PHE A 33 1.24 -45.99 -7.81
CA PHE A 33 1.89 -45.24 -8.83
C PHE A 33 1.07 -44.01 -9.26
N SER A 34 -0.24 -44.17 -9.46
CA SER A 34 -1.13 -43.04 -9.79
C SER A 34 -1.14 -42.00 -8.67
N ILE A 35 -1.26 -42.42 -7.42
CA ILE A 35 -1.23 -41.51 -6.26
C ILE A 35 0.08 -40.73 -6.17
N LEU A 36 1.22 -41.40 -6.44
CA LEU A 36 2.52 -40.74 -6.43
C LEU A 36 2.65 -39.69 -7.55
N LEU A 37 2.11 -39.96 -8.74
CA LEU A 37 2.11 -39.00 -9.84
C LEU A 37 1.20 -37.79 -9.53
N ASP A 38 0.02 -38.03 -8.96
CA ASP A 38 -0.90 -36.98 -8.54
C ASP A 38 -0.25 -36.09 -7.47
N CYS A 39 0.37 -36.72 -6.45
CA CYS A 39 1.13 -35.98 -5.42
C CYS A 39 2.32 -35.19 -5.99
N ALA A 40 3.05 -35.74 -6.95
CA ALA A 40 4.19 -35.05 -7.56
C ALA A 40 3.73 -33.81 -8.36
N SER A 41 2.69 -33.94 -9.18
CA SER A 41 2.16 -32.81 -9.96
C SER A 41 1.54 -31.74 -9.05
N GLU A 42 0.80 -32.13 -8.01
CA GLU A 42 0.20 -31.23 -7.03
C GLU A 42 1.29 -30.47 -6.24
N ASN A 43 2.30 -31.18 -5.74
CA ASN A 43 3.39 -30.56 -5.00
C ASN A 43 4.20 -29.59 -5.88
N GLY A 44 4.42 -29.94 -7.14
CA GLY A 44 5.07 -29.06 -8.12
C GLY A 44 4.29 -27.77 -8.33
N ALA A 45 2.96 -27.84 -8.49
CA ALA A 45 2.14 -26.63 -8.66
C ALA A 45 2.08 -25.77 -7.37
N LYS A 46 1.95 -26.40 -6.18
CA LYS A 46 2.00 -25.70 -4.87
C LYS A 46 3.36 -25.02 -4.67
N ARG A 47 4.45 -25.70 -5.04
CA ARG A 47 5.79 -25.15 -4.93
C ARG A 47 6.02 -24.03 -5.93
N GLY A 48 5.60 -24.19 -7.17
CA GLY A 48 5.66 -23.11 -8.18
C GLY A 48 4.91 -21.85 -7.73
N PHE A 49 3.75 -22.02 -7.11
CA PHE A 49 3.01 -20.89 -6.55
C PHE A 49 3.75 -20.24 -5.36
N ARG A 50 4.26 -21.04 -4.42
CA ARG A 50 5.04 -20.53 -3.29
C ARG A 50 6.30 -19.82 -3.73
N ASP A 51 7.03 -20.37 -4.69
CA ASP A 51 8.27 -19.79 -5.21
C ASP A 51 7.97 -18.49 -5.98
N LEU A 52 6.86 -18.45 -6.74
CA LEU A 52 6.38 -17.22 -7.38
C LEU A 52 5.97 -16.17 -6.33
N SER A 53 5.23 -16.56 -5.30
CA SER A 53 4.86 -15.65 -4.21
C SER A 53 6.09 -15.10 -3.50
N SER A 54 7.03 -15.97 -3.13
CA SER A 54 8.28 -15.57 -2.48
C SER A 54 9.12 -14.65 -3.37
N TRP A 55 9.19 -14.95 -4.67
CA TRP A 55 9.89 -14.11 -5.62
C TRP A 55 9.23 -12.75 -5.79
N LEU A 56 7.89 -12.71 -5.90
CA LEU A 56 7.14 -11.44 -5.93
C LEU A 56 7.37 -10.64 -4.64
N GLU A 57 7.41 -11.30 -3.48
CA GLU A 57 7.65 -10.66 -2.18
C GLU A 57 9.07 -10.12 -2.03
N THR A 58 10.07 -10.77 -2.63
CA THR A 58 11.49 -10.42 -2.44
C THR A 58 12.07 -9.53 -3.54
N GLU A 59 11.67 -9.72 -4.78
CA GLU A 59 12.33 -9.09 -5.94
C GLU A 59 11.36 -8.41 -6.92
N GLY A 60 10.08 -8.76 -6.89
CA GLY A 60 9.14 -8.42 -7.96
C GLY A 60 7.93 -7.57 -7.57
N LEU A 61 7.79 -7.16 -6.30
CA LEU A 61 6.64 -6.35 -5.87
C LEU A 61 6.71 -4.90 -6.35
N LEU A 62 7.91 -4.37 -6.55
CA LEU A 62 8.14 -3.03 -7.05
C LEU A 62 9.35 -3.03 -7.98
N ALA A 63 9.18 -2.57 -9.20
CA ALA A 63 10.25 -2.47 -10.18
C ALA A 63 10.10 -1.19 -11.03
N PRO A 64 11.20 -0.49 -11.34
CA PRO A 64 11.17 0.64 -12.26
C PRO A 64 10.78 0.16 -13.66
N VAL A 65 9.95 0.94 -14.36
CA VAL A 65 9.55 0.68 -15.74
C VAL A 65 9.71 1.92 -16.60
N PRO A 66 10.17 1.79 -17.85
CA PRO A 66 10.20 2.93 -18.76
C PRO A 66 8.78 3.47 -19.00
N GLY A 67 8.61 4.79 -18.89
CA GLY A 67 7.30 5.43 -19.10
C GLY A 67 6.71 5.12 -20.49
N GLU A 68 7.55 4.99 -21.52
CA GLU A 68 7.14 4.60 -22.86
C GLU A 68 6.47 3.21 -22.92
N ARG A 69 6.87 2.27 -22.05
CA ARG A 69 6.23 0.95 -21.94
C ARG A 69 4.85 1.04 -21.31
N VAL A 70 4.68 1.93 -20.32
CA VAL A 70 3.36 2.21 -19.72
C VAL A 70 2.42 2.81 -20.76
N GLU A 71 2.90 3.79 -21.53
CA GLU A 71 2.11 4.41 -22.61
C GLU A 71 1.79 3.42 -23.73
N ALA A 72 2.70 2.52 -24.08
CA ALA A 72 2.45 1.45 -25.05
C ALA A 72 1.31 0.51 -24.57
N VAL A 73 1.33 0.11 -23.29
CA VAL A 73 0.24 -0.69 -22.72
C VAL A 73 -1.07 0.10 -22.65
N ARG A 74 -1.03 1.41 -22.39
CA ARG A 74 -2.23 2.27 -22.45
C ARG A 74 -2.85 2.27 -23.84
N ALA A 75 -2.02 2.32 -24.90
CA ALA A 75 -2.47 2.32 -26.29
C ALA A 75 -2.90 0.94 -26.80
N ALA A 76 -2.19 -0.13 -26.47
CA ALA A 76 -2.40 -1.48 -26.97
C ALA A 76 -2.25 -2.55 -25.86
N PRO A 77 -3.17 -2.61 -24.87
CA PRO A 77 -2.98 -3.36 -23.64
C PRO A 77 -2.57 -4.82 -23.81
N ARG A 78 -3.31 -5.57 -24.63
CA ARG A 78 -3.05 -7.02 -24.82
C ARG A 78 -1.73 -7.33 -25.50
N GLN A 79 -1.29 -6.46 -26.40
CA GLN A 79 -0.09 -6.68 -27.22
C GLN A 79 1.17 -6.31 -26.46
N GLU A 80 1.11 -5.21 -25.69
CA GLU A 80 2.27 -4.62 -25.03
C GLU A 80 2.48 -5.09 -23.58
N PHE A 81 1.45 -5.70 -22.96
CA PHE A 81 1.53 -6.20 -21.58
C PHE A 81 2.70 -7.17 -21.32
N PRO A 82 2.98 -8.16 -22.19
CA PRO A 82 4.15 -9.04 -22.00
C PRO A 82 5.47 -8.27 -21.96
N GLY A 83 5.63 -7.28 -22.84
CA GLY A 83 6.83 -6.43 -22.89
C GLY A 83 6.98 -5.53 -21.67
N LEU A 84 5.86 -5.10 -21.05
CA LEU A 84 5.88 -4.37 -19.78
C LEU A 84 6.40 -5.27 -18.65
N LEU A 85 5.88 -6.50 -18.54
CA LEU A 85 6.33 -7.46 -17.53
C LEU A 85 7.82 -7.81 -17.70
N GLU A 86 8.27 -8.06 -18.93
CA GLU A 86 9.66 -8.34 -19.22
C GLU A 86 10.58 -7.17 -18.85
N ALA A 87 10.19 -5.93 -19.17
CA ALA A 87 10.94 -4.74 -18.83
C ALA A 87 11.06 -4.53 -17.32
N ALA A 88 9.99 -4.82 -16.57
CA ALA A 88 9.95 -4.64 -15.11
C ALA A 88 10.72 -5.73 -14.36
N LEU A 89 10.57 -6.97 -14.81
CA LEU A 89 11.00 -8.13 -14.03
C LEU A 89 12.36 -8.69 -14.49
N GLY A 90 12.94 -8.16 -15.58
CA GLY A 90 14.26 -8.51 -16.10
C GLY A 90 14.45 -10.00 -16.47
N THR A 91 13.41 -10.81 -16.27
CA THR A 91 13.36 -12.23 -16.59
C THR A 91 12.12 -12.52 -17.39
N ALA A 92 12.25 -13.36 -18.39
CA ALA A 92 11.10 -13.83 -19.17
C ALA A 92 10.07 -14.47 -18.22
N PHE A 93 8.89 -13.88 -18.12
CA PHE A 93 7.73 -14.58 -17.64
C PHE A 93 7.16 -15.37 -18.83
N PRO A 94 7.07 -16.66 -18.81
CA PRO A 94 6.86 -17.60 -17.70
C PRO A 94 8.14 -18.15 -17.07
N ARG A 95 8.14 -18.33 -15.75
CA ARG A 95 9.21 -18.97 -15.01
C ARG A 95 9.01 -20.49 -15.02
N VAL A 96 10.03 -21.23 -15.46
CA VAL A 96 10.04 -22.69 -15.42
C VAL A 96 10.89 -23.16 -14.25
N LEU A 97 10.33 -24.02 -13.40
CA LEU A 97 11.01 -24.68 -12.29
C LEU A 97 11.02 -26.17 -12.55
N GLU A 98 12.20 -26.76 -12.61
CA GLU A 98 12.38 -28.20 -12.73
C GLU A 98 13.07 -28.73 -11.46
N GLU A 99 12.53 -29.81 -10.89
CA GLU A 99 13.09 -30.40 -9.68
C GLU A 99 12.91 -31.91 -9.66
N THR A 100 13.89 -32.61 -9.06
CA THR A 100 13.89 -34.06 -8.90
C THR A 100 14.02 -34.41 -7.41
N PHE A 101 13.12 -35.24 -6.91
CA PHE A 101 13.14 -35.75 -5.55
C PHE A 101 12.74 -37.23 -5.52
N GLU A 102 13.55 -38.10 -4.92
CA GLU A 102 13.30 -39.54 -4.77
C GLU A 102 12.87 -40.27 -6.06
N GLY A 103 13.50 -39.94 -7.20
CA GLY A 103 13.18 -40.52 -8.49
C GLY A 103 11.89 -39.98 -9.16
N MET A 104 11.26 -38.99 -8.57
CA MET A 104 10.17 -38.23 -9.17
C MET A 104 10.71 -36.91 -9.73
N THR A 105 10.23 -36.52 -10.89
CA THR A 105 10.50 -35.21 -11.49
C THR A 105 9.21 -34.45 -11.62
N TRP A 106 9.27 -33.14 -11.35
CA TRP A 106 8.21 -32.23 -11.74
C TRP A 106 8.80 -31.00 -12.42
N GLU A 107 8.03 -30.51 -13.37
CA GLU A 107 8.30 -29.28 -14.08
C GLU A 107 7.11 -28.35 -13.86
N SER A 108 7.34 -27.15 -13.32
CA SER A 108 6.30 -26.16 -13.11
C SER A 108 6.55 -24.96 -13.99
N ARG A 109 5.53 -24.52 -14.70
CA ARG A 109 5.55 -23.35 -15.58
C ARG A 109 4.50 -22.35 -15.14
N ALA A 110 4.90 -21.12 -14.90
CA ALA A 110 3.98 -20.03 -14.58
C ALA A 110 3.77 -19.15 -15.82
N GLU A 111 2.51 -18.89 -16.17
CA GLU A 111 2.13 -18.01 -17.26
C GLU A 111 1.23 -16.91 -16.73
N CYS A 112 1.41 -15.69 -17.24
CA CYS A 112 0.59 -14.54 -16.92
C CYS A 112 -0.06 -14.00 -18.19
N ALA A 113 -1.38 -13.99 -18.23
CA ALA A 113 -2.14 -13.51 -19.37
C ALA A 113 -2.88 -12.21 -19.02
N PHE A 114 -2.86 -11.25 -19.92
CA PHE A 114 -3.64 -10.01 -19.79
C PHE A 114 -5.12 -10.29 -19.62
N GLY A 115 -5.74 -9.67 -18.61
CA GLY A 115 -7.19 -9.71 -18.39
C GLY A 115 -7.86 -8.40 -18.75
N SER A 116 -7.68 -7.37 -17.94
CA SER A 116 -8.27 -6.06 -18.13
C SER A 116 -7.32 -4.94 -17.69
N VAL A 117 -7.57 -3.73 -18.16
CA VAL A 117 -6.87 -2.51 -17.75
C VAL A 117 -7.87 -1.41 -17.48
N GLU A 118 -7.58 -0.62 -16.45
CA GLU A 118 -8.28 0.60 -16.09
C GLU A 118 -7.25 1.73 -15.99
N ASP A 119 -7.49 2.83 -16.71
CA ASP A 119 -6.62 4.00 -16.67
C ASP A 119 -7.05 4.93 -15.53
N MET A 120 -6.13 5.12 -14.56
CA MET A 120 -6.32 5.97 -13.40
C MET A 120 -5.68 7.36 -13.60
N GLY A 121 -5.30 7.70 -14.82
CA GLY A 121 -4.63 8.95 -15.18
C GLY A 121 -3.11 8.88 -14.99
N GLY A 122 -2.62 8.83 -13.76
CA GLY A 122 -1.17 8.73 -13.47
C GLY A 122 -0.60 7.32 -13.63
N TYR A 123 -1.42 6.29 -13.50
CA TYR A 123 -1.04 4.89 -13.57
C TYR A 123 -2.15 4.03 -14.17
N LEU A 124 -1.77 2.82 -14.58
CA LEU A 124 -2.69 1.78 -15.05
C LEU A 124 -2.93 0.76 -13.93
N ARG A 125 -4.19 0.39 -13.71
CA ARG A 125 -4.58 -0.76 -12.89
C ARG A 125 -4.88 -1.92 -13.81
N ILE A 126 -4.09 -2.99 -13.74
CA ILE A 126 -4.13 -4.13 -14.63
C ILE A 126 -4.55 -5.36 -13.83
N SER A 127 -5.53 -6.09 -14.33
CA SER A 127 -5.85 -7.43 -13.87
C SER A 127 -5.29 -8.44 -14.86
N ALA A 128 -4.53 -9.41 -14.36
CA ALA A 128 -3.95 -10.47 -15.17
C ALA A 128 -4.33 -11.84 -14.62
N ALA A 129 -4.57 -12.80 -15.49
CA ALA A 129 -4.78 -14.19 -15.14
C ALA A 129 -3.45 -14.88 -14.96
N LEU A 130 -3.26 -15.56 -13.83
CA LEU A 130 -2.11 -16.39 -13.53
C LEU A 130 -2.49 -17.85 -13.73
N ARG A 131 -1.65 -18.60 -14.45
CA ARG A 131 -1.76 -20.05 -14.58
C ARG A 131 -0.42 -20.67 -14.23
N ILE A 132 -0.42 -21.58 -13.26
CA ILE A 132 0.74 -22.40 -12.95
C ILE A 132 0.37 -23.82 -13.33
N GLU A 133 1.08 -24.36 -14.30
CA GLU A 133 0.94 -25.72 -14.77
C GLU A 133 2.15 -26.54 -14.27
N SER A 134 1.89 -27.64 -13.61
CA SER A 134 2.93 -28.56 -13.16
C SER A 134 2.68 -29.93 -13.73
N SER A 135 3.71 -30.48 -14.38
CA SER A 135 3.73 -31.88 -14.83
C SER A 135 4.63 -32.72 -13.92
N GLY A 136 4.07 -33.73 -13.27
CA GLY A 136 4.80 -34.70 -12.45
C GLY A 136 4.97 -36.03 -13.18
N GLY A 137 6.17 -36.64 -13.08
CA GLY A 137 6.49 -37.93 -13.66
C GLY A 137 7.58 -38.66 -12.88
N LEU A 138 7.84 -39.92 -13.21
CA LEU A 138 9.03 -40.62 -12.80
C LEU A 138 10.13 -40.45 -13.86
N VAL A 139 11.38 -40.38 -13.41
CA VAL A 139 12.57 -40.11 -14.27
C VAL A 139 12.64 -41.02 -15.51
N GLU A 140 12.12 -42.23 -15.43
CA GLU A 140 12.25 -43.24 -16.50
C GLU A 140 10.93 -43.70 -17.10
N VAL A 141 9.77 -43.18 -16.67
CA VAL A 141 8.47 -43.74 -17.06
C VAL A 141 7.52 -42.66 -17.58
N ARG A 142 6.93 -42.90 -18.75
CA ARG A 142 5.75 -42.13 -19.26
C ARG A 142 4.50 -42.88 -18.85
N PRO A 143 3.63 -42.40 -17.94
CA PRO A 143 2.84 -41.19 -18.12
C PRO A 143 3.21 -40.06 -17.16
N ARG A 144 2.86 -38.82 -17.52
CA ARG A 144 2.89 -37.62 -16.69
C ARG A 144 1.47 -37.25 -16.27
N ARG A 145 1.34 -36.74 -15.06
CA ARG A 145 0.11 -36.09 -14.57
C ARG A 145 0.31 -34.59 -14.60
N VAL A 146 -0.75 -33.85 -14.88
CA VAL A 146 -0.71 -32.40 -14.94
C VAL A 146 -1.68 -31.83 -13.93
N SER A 147 -1.19 -30.96 -13.06
CA SER A 147 -1.99 -30.15 -12.15
C SER A 147 -1.89 -28.67 -12.57
N THR A 148 -3.01 -27.98 -12.59
CA THR A 148 -3.05 -26.58 -12.92
C THR A 148 -3.62 -25.79 -11.75
N LEU A 149 -2.91 -24.74 -11.34
CA LEU A 149 -3.37 -23.74 -10.40
C LEU A 149 -3.70 -22.47 -11.18
N GLU A 150 -4.93 -22.02 -11.06
CA GLU A 150 -5.38 -20.77 -11.66
C GLU A 150 -5.48 -19.69 -10.59
N GLY A 151 -5.01 -18.50 -10.90
CA GLY A 151 -5.02 -17.35 -10.01
C GLY A 151 -5.25 -16.05 -10.75
N SER A 152 -5.19 -14.97 -10.01
CA SER A 152 -5.20 -13.62 -10.56
C SER A 152 -4.12 -12.75 -9.91
N LEU A 153 -3.52 -11.88 -10.72
CA LEU A 153 -2.60 -10.84 -10.31
C LEU A 153 -3.27 -9.48 -10.49
N GLY A 154 -3.17 -8.64 -9.46
CA GLY A 154 -3.44 -7.22 -9.56
C GLY A 154 -2.12 -6.47 -9.67
N ILE A 155 -1.96 -5.72 -10.75
CA ILE A 155 -0.72 -5.02 -11.11
C ILE A 155 -1.03 -3.54 -11.28
N LEU A 156 -0.15 -2.69 -10.78
CA LEU A 156 -0.13 -1.26 -11.06
C LEU A 156 1.09 -0.95 -11.93
N ALA A 157 0.96 -0.06 -12.89
CA ALA A 157 2.06 0.39 -13.73
C ALA A 157 1.95 1.87 -14.06
N GLY A 158 3.03 2.63 -13.87
CA GLY A 158 3.06 4.08 -14.04
C GLY A 158 3.56 4.79 -12.81
N ARG A 159 3.20 6.06 -12.61
CA ARG A 159 3.47 6.78 -11.37
C ARG A 159 2.47 6.31 -10.30
N LEU A 160 2.91 5.40 -9.45
CA LEU A 160 2.04 4.69 -8.51
C LEU A 160 1.64 5.57 -7.33
N PRO A 161 0.40 5.39 -6.78
CA PRO A 161 0.08 5.94 -5.47
C PRO A 161 1.02 5.32 -4.43
N LEU A 162 1.70 6.16 -3.64
CA LEU A 162 2.65 5.65 -2.63
C LEU A 162 2.00 4.70 -1.65
N ALA A 163 0.74 4.92 -1.30
CA ALA A 163 -0.03 4.01 -0.45
C ALA A 163 -0.08 2.55 -0.96
N ALA A 164 0.21 2.30 -2.24
CA ALA A 164 0.34 0.95 -2.79
C ALA A 164 1.60 0.23 -2.32
N ILE A 165 2.60 0.96 -1.82
CA ILE A 165 3.88 0.47 -1.36
C ILE A 165 3.88 0.50 0.17
N PRO A 166 3.77 -0.64 0.88
CA PRO A 166 3.57 -0.62 2.34
C PRO A 166 4.74 0.00 3.11
N LEU A 167 5.96 -0.28 2.69
CA LEU A 167 7.16 0.23 3.34
C LEU A 167 8.26 0.53 2.31
N TYR A 168 8.82 1.75 2.40
CA TYR A 168 9.98 2.15 1.63
C TYR A 168 10.89 3.06 2.45
N ILE A 169 12.15 2.64 2.67
CA ILE A 169 13.18 3.45 3.31
C ILE A 169 14.38 3.48 2.35
N LYS A 170 14.71 4.68 1.85
CA LYS A 170 15.76 4.86 0.84
C LYS A 170 17.17 4.72 1.42
N GLY A 171 17.40 5.29 2.59
CA GLY A 171 18.72 5.39 3.22
C GLY A 171 18.86 4.55 4.49
N GLU A 172 19.54 5.11 5.48
CA GLU A 172 19.87 4.39 6.70
C GLU A 172 18.68 4.18 7.63
N MET A 173 18.70 3.02 8.32
CA MET A 173 17.83 2.73 9.45
C MET A 173 18.68 2.65 10.73
N THR A 174 18.45 3.57 11.66
CA THR A 174 19.17 3.62 12.93
C THR A 174 18.25 3.27 14.11
N GLY A 175 18.81 2.64 15.16
CA GLY A 175 18.04 2.24 16.34
C GLY A 175 17.10 1.04 16.12
N GLY A 176 17.38 0.23 15.10
CA GLY A 176 16.49 -0.83 14.62
C GLY A 176 16.50 -2.15 15.40
N GLU A 177 17.26 -2.30 16.49
CA GLU A 177 17.31 -3.58 17.24
C GLU A 177 15.96 -3.99 17.86
N LYS A 178 14.98 -3.09 17.92
CA LYS A 178 13.62 -3.36 18.41
C LYS A 178 12.50 -3.06 17.41
N ALA A 179 12.80 -2.68 16.18
CA ALA A 179 11.79 -2.51 15.15
C ALA A 179 11.22 -3.88 14.75
N ALA A 180 10.19 -4.32 15.45
CA ALA A 180 9.39 -5.45 15.03
C ALA A 180 8.40 -4.95 13.96
N PHE A 181 8.76 -5.09 12.71
CA PHE A 181 7.80 -4.97 11.62
C PHE A 181 6.96 -6.26 11.64
N SER A 182 5.81 -6.21 12.29
CA SER A 182 4.84 -7.29 12.24
C SER A 182 3.92 -7.03 11.06
N ALA A 183 4.15 -7.71 9.98
CA ALA A 183 3.20 -7.78 8.88
C ALA A 183 2.19 -8.92 9.16
N GLU A 184 1.28 -8.69 10.06
CA GLU A 184 0.08 -9.51 10.15
C GLU A 184 -0.83 -9.05 9.01
N ASN A 185 -1.09 -9.88 8.08
CA ASN A 185 -1.88 -9.87 6.84
C ASN A 185 -1.03 -9.99 5.56
N GLY A 186 0.00 -10.86 5.60
CA GLY A 186 0.51 -11.46 4.37
C GLY A 186 1.74 -10.83 3.72
N ILE A 187 2.43 -9.88 4.36
CA ILE A 187 3.77 -9.48 3.94
C ILE A 187 4.77 -9.91 5.01
N SER A 188 5.35 -11.08 4.85
CA SER A 188 6.60 -11.44 5.54
C SER A 188 7.73 -10.61 4.98
N LEU A 189 8.18 -9.61 5.74
CA LEU A 189 9.43 -8.93 5.42
C LEU A 189 10.59 -9.87 5.84
N PRO A 190 11.50 -10.24 4.92
CA PRO A 190 12.58 -11.17 5.26
C PRO A 190 13.51 -10.55 6.31
N ARG A 191 13.67 -11.23 7.45
CA ARG A 191 14.79 -10.98 8.36
C ARG A 191 16.07 -11.51 7.73
N LYS A 192 16.99 -10.63 7.38
CA LYS A 192 18.42 -11.00 7.26
C LYS A 192 19.13 -10.49 8.51
N ASP A 193 19.86 -11.38 9.15
CA ASP A 193 20.62 -11.14 10.37
C ASP A 193 21.34 -9.79 10.35
N GLY A 194 20.89 -8.86 11.20
CA GLY A 194 21.59 -7.61 11.50
C GLY A 194 21.51 -6.50 10.45
N GLN A 195 20.80 -6.67 9.34
CA GLN A 195 20.57 -5.61 8.34
C GLN A 195 19.10 -5.22 8.26
N ALA A 196 18.89 -3.92 8.04
CA ALA A 196 17.61 -3.27 8.03
C ALA A 196 16.55 -4.00 7.19
N ILE A 197 15.40 -4.20 7.80
CA ILE A 197 14.19 -4.65 7.18
C ILE A 197 13.77 -3.59 6.14
N GLY A 198 13.48 -4.00 4.94
CA GLY A 198 12.99 -3.08 3.92
C GLY A 198 13.90 -2.90 2.71
N THR A 199 15.16 -3.33 2.78
CA THR A 199 16.05 -3.29 1.61
C THR A 199 15.68 -4.29 0.51
N GLY A 200 14.85 -5.29 0.80
CA GLY A 200 14.43 -6.28 -0.19
C GLY A 200 13.26 -5.82 -1.09
N LEU A 201 12.40 -4.92 -0.61
CA LEU A 201 11.25 -4.44 -1.38
C LEU A 201 11.53 -3.17 -2.18
N ALA A 202 12.57 -2.42 -1.81
CA ALA A 202 12.75 -1.08 -2.37
C ALA A 202 14.22 -0.65 -2.57
N ALA A 203 15.20 -1.41 -2.11
CA ALA A 203 16.61 -1.04 -2.28
C ALA A 203 17.09 -0.97 -3.74
N ALA A 204 16.26 -1.41 -4.68
CA ALA A 204 16.57 -1.39 -6.12
C ALA A 204 15.76 -0.35 -6.90
N ALA A 205 14.77 0.32 -6.30
CA ALA A 205 13.91 1.24 -7.03
C ALA A 205 14.27 2.69 -6.71
N ASP A 206 15.16 3.28 -7.49
CA ASP A 206 15.28 4.74 -7.55
C ASP A 206 13.97 5.35 -8.04
N GLY A 207 13.71 6.62 -7.70
CA GLY A 207 12.54 7.36 -8.18
C GLY A 207 11.22 7.00 -7.49
N VAL A 208 11.24 6.40 -6.29
CA VAL A 208 10.01 6.11 -5.51
C VAL A 208 9.54 7.35 -4.78
N LEU A 209 10.39 7.99 -3.97
CA LEU A 209 9.99 9.20 -3.25
C LEU A 209 9.76 10.37 -4.21
N PRO A 210 8.63 11.08 -4.09
CA PRO A 210 8.37 12.25 -4.92
C PRO A 210 9.38 13.36 -4.61
N GLU A 211 9.81 14.06 -5.64
CA GLU A 211 10.80 15.13 -5.50
C GLU A 211 10.21 16.44 -4.92
N ASP A 212 8.92 16.64 -5.14
CA ASP A 212 8.21 17.83 -4.67
C ASP A 212 6.69 17.59 -4.54
N ALA A 213 6.00 18.56 -3.95
CA ALA A 213 4.57 18.57 -3.79
C ALA A 213 3.84 19.64 -4.64
N GLY A 214 4.49 20.19 -5.66
CA GLY A 214 3.92 21.27 -6.48
C GLY A 214 2.59 20.91 -7.13
N GLY A 215 2.42 19.64 -7.55
CA GLY A 215 1.16 19.13 -8.07
C GLY A 215 0.04 19.07 -7.03
N LEU A 216 0.34 18.72 -5.77
CA LEU A 216 -0.62 18.69 -4.67
C LEU A 216 -0.97 20.12 -4.21
N ALA A 217 0.02 21.02 -4.15
CA ALA A 217 -0.21 22.44 -3.89
C ALA A 217 -1.12 23.07 -4.95
N ALA A 218 -0.88 22.78 -6.24
CA ALA A 218 -1.71 23.24 -7.34
C ALA A 218 -3.14 22.74 -7.23
N LYS A 219 -3.33 21.48 -6.80
CA LYS A 219 -4.63 20.89 -6.55
C LYS A 219 -5.36 21.58 -5.38
N ALA A 220 -4.67 21.81 -4.26
CA ALA A 220 -5.22 22.53 -3.12
C ALA A 220 -5.64 23.95 -3.52
N LEU A 221 -4.80 24.66 -4.27
CA LEU A 221 -5.05 26.01 -4.77
C LEU A 221 -6.04 26.07 -5.93
N SER A 222 -6.44 24.93 -6.50
CA SER A 222 -7.28 24.85 -7.71
C SER A 222 -6.73 25.61 -8.91
N ILE A 223 -5.41 25.57 -9.10
CA ILE A 223 -4.69 26.21 -10.21
C ILE A 223 -3.93 25.17 -11.05
N GLY A 224 -3.38 25.58 -12.19
CA GLY A 224 -2.53 24.71 -13.00
C GLY A 224 -1.26 24.28 -12.28
N VAL A 225 -0.79 23.06 -12.55
CA VAL A 225 0.43 22.49 -11.97
C VAL A 225 1.63 23.43 -12.18
N PHE A 226 2.45 23.54 -11.17
CA PHE A 226 3.68 24.37 -11.18
C PHE A 226 4.81 23.62 -10.48
N ARG A 227 6.04 24.07 -10.69
CA ARG A 227 7.20 23.60 -9.92
C ARG A 227 7.43 24.52 -8.73
N PRO A 228 7.89 23.98 -7.59
CA PRO A 228 8.34 24.82 -6.47
C PRO A 228 9.36 25.86 -6.92
N GLY A 229 9.15 27.11 -6.50
CA GLY A 229 9.91 28.28 -6.95
C GLY A 229 9.34 29.00 -8.17
N ASP A 230 8.42 28.40 -8.93
CA ASP A 230 7.77 29.05 -10.07
C ASP A 230 6.48 29.80 -9.67
N LEU A 231 5.97 29.59 -8.46
CA LEU A 231 4.77 30.25 -7.96
C LEU A 231 5.10 31.64 -7.40
N SER A 232 4.82 32.70 -8.18
CA SER A 232 5.04 34.05 -7.70
C SER A 232 4.07 34.46 -6.60
N PRO A 233 4.47 35.38 -5.67
CA PRO A 233 3.56 35.91 -4.65
C PRO A 233 2.27 36.48 -5.24
N ALA A 234 2.35 37.21 -6.36
CA ALA A 234 1.19 37.79 -7.03
C ALA A 234 0.21 36.73 -7.50
N ARG A 235 0.68 35.63 -8.11
CA ARG A 235 -0.16 34.51 -8.55
C ARG A 235 -0.78 33.75 -7.36
N LEU A 236 -0.02 33.58 -6.28
CA LEU A 236 -0.56 32.97 -5.07
C LEU A 236 -1.62 33.86 -4.44
N ARG A 237 -1.39 35.17 -4.33
CA ARG A 237 -2.40 36.12 -3.81
C ARG A 237 -3.70 36.07 -4.61
N GLU A 238 -3.60 36.00 -5.94
CA GLU A 238 -4.76 35.82 -6.83
C GLU A 238 -5.51 34.52 -6.52
N ALA A 239 -4.81 33.40 -6.40
CA ALA A 239 -5.40 32.10 -6.07
C ALA A 239 -6.08 32.10 -4.68
N LEU A 240 -5.56 32.87 -3.73
CA LEU A 240 -6.10 33.02 -2.38
C LEU A 240 -7.24 34.06 -2.31
N GLY A 241 -7.57 34.76 -3.41
CA GLY A 241 -8.56 35.84 -3.44
C GLY A 241 -8.14 37.09 -2.67
N LEU A 242 -6.81 37.30 -2.50
CA LEU A 242 -6.25 38.48 -1.86
C LEU A 242 -6.07 39.62 -2.85
N GLU A 243 -5.98 40.86 -2.34
CA GLU A 243 -5.68 42.02 -3.15
C GLU A 243 -4.38 41.83 -3.95
N ALA A 244 -4.41 42.21 -5.21
CA ALA A 244 -3.28 42.06 -6.12
C ALA A 244 -2.09 42.90 -5.64
N SER A 245 -0.98 42.23 -5.32
CA SER A 245 0.28 42.85 -4.89
C SER A 245 1.42 41.85 -5.15
N THR A 246 2.64 42.37 -5.19
CA THR A 246 3.89 41.59 -5.20
C THR A 246 4.42 41.33 -3.79
N ASP A 247 3.74 41.85 -2.76
CA ASP A 247 4.12 41.62 -1.37
C ASP A 247 3.99 40.14 -1.00
N PRO A 248 4.74 39.65 -0.02
CA PRO A 248 4.59 38.32 0.50
C PRO A 248 3.13 38.05 0.95
N VAL A 249 2.69 36.84 0.77
CA VAL A 249 1.39 36.41 1.29
C VAL A 249 1.47 36.37 2.83
N PRO A 250 0.50 36.98 3.54
CA PRO A 250 0.47 36.92 5.00
C PRO A 250 0.35 35.46 5.50
N ASP A 251 0.93 35.18 6.65
CA ASP A 251 0.72 33.91 7.33
C ASP A 251 -0.76 33.73 7.70
N GLY A 252 -1.29 32.52 7.49
CA GLY A 252 -2.69 32.23 7.75
C GLY A 252 -3.22 31.01 7.00
N VAL A 253 -4.50 30.72 7.29
CA VAL A 253 -5.22 29.58 6.70
C VAL A 253 -6.26 30.11 5.71
N TYR A 254 -6.20 29.62 4.49
CA TYR A 254 -7.03 30.08 3.37
C TYR A 254 -7.85 28.93 2.81
N LEU A 255 -9.19 29.04 2.89
CA LEU A 255 -10.10 28.15 2.17
C LEU A 255 -10.23 28.66 0.73
N ILE A 256 -9.81 27.84 -0.23
CA ILE A 256 -9.76 28.25 -1.64
C ILE A 256 -11.15 28.24 -2.25
N ARG A 257 -11.45 29.28 -3.02
CA ARG A 257 -12.71 29.46 -3.74
C ARG A 257 -12.44 29.82 -5.19
N ASN A 258 -13.18 29.21 -6.08
CA ASN A 258 -13.18 29.52 -7.51
C ASN A 258 -14.59 29.47 -8.09
N ASP A 259 -14.74 29.77 -9.37
CA ASP A 259 -16.03 29.78 -10.06
C ASP A 259 -16.70 28.39 -10.14
N LEU A 260 -15.94 27.31 -9.88
CA LEU A 260 -16.42 25.91 -9.94
C LEU A 260 -16.82 25.38 -8.56
N GLY A 261 -16.45 26.07 -7.47
CA GLY A 261 -16.76 25.62 -6.12
C GLY A 261 -15.68 25.93 -5.08
N LEU A 262 -15.54 25.05 -4.09
CA LEU A 262 -14.47 25.10 -3.10
C LEU A 262 -13.29 24.25 -3.57
N GLY A 263 -12.09 24.83 -3.52
CA GLY A 263 -10.82 24.13 -3.61
C GLY A 263 -10.46 23.46 -2.29
N GLY A 264 -9.15 23.22 -2.07
CA GLY A 264 -8.63 22.75 -0.80
C GLY A 264 -8.38 23.87 0.20
N VAL A 265 -7.57 23.55 1.21
CA VAL A 265 -7.06 24.51 2.18
C VAL A 265 -5.58 24.75 1.87
N PHE A 266 -5.19 26.03 1.79
CA PHE A 266 -3.79 26.42 1.71
C PHE A 266 -3.42 27.18 2.99
N VAL A 267 -2.30 26.82 3.58
CA VAL A 267 -1.73 27.51 4.75
C VAL A 267 -0.39 28.12 4.37
N GLN A 268 -0.22 29.40 4.65
CA GLN A 268 1.05 30.08 4.57
C GLN A 268 1.66 30.21 5.97
N GLY A 269 2.91 29.76 6.12
CA GLY A 269 3.61 29.79 7.40
C GLY A 269 3.43 28.53 8.24
N ASP A 270 4.06 28.52 9.41
CA ASP A 270 4.08 27.39 10.33
C ASP A 270 2.80 27.31 11.19
N LEU A 271 2.41 26.08 11.51
CA LEU A 271 1.34 25.80 12.44
C LEU A 271 1.86 25.16 13.73
N ASP A 272 1.44 25.70 14.88
CA ASP A 272 1.73 25.11 16.19
C ASP A 272 0.92 23.81 16.38
N GLU A 273 -0.33 23.80 15.87
CA GLU A 273 -1.21 22.66 16.06
C GLU A 273 -2.20 22.50 14.91
N VAL A 274 -2.40 21.23 14.50
CA VAL A 274 -3.50 20.79 13.63
C VAL A 274 -4.25 19.68 14.33
N VAL A 275 -5.55 19.88 14.60
CA VAL A 275 -6.40 18.89 15.26
C VAL A 275 -7.49 18.40 14.30
N LEU A 276 -7.56 17.09 14.14
CA LEU A 276 -8.62 16.42 13.38
C LEU A 276 -9.66 15.87 14.36
N ALA A 277 -10.95 16.15 14.14
CA ALA A 277 -12.03 15.65 14.96
C ALA A 277 -13.31 15.41 14.13
N ILE A 278 -14.25 14.69 14.71
CA ILE A 278 -15.57 14.46 14.13
C ILE A 278 -16.62 15.13 15.02
N ASN A 279 -17.56 15.86 14.39
CA ASN A 279 -18.71 16.45 15.05
C ASN A 279 -20.00 15.93 14.38
N GLY A 280 -20.55 14.86 14.93
CA GLY A 280 -21.71 14.18 14.32
C GLY A 280 -21.37 13.62 12.93
N ASP A 281 -21.95 14.19 11.88
CA ASP A 281 -21.71 13.82 10.48
C ASP A 281 -20.75 14.79 9.76
N ALA A 282 -20.02 15.60 10.51
CA ALA A 282 -19.08 16.57 9.97
C ALA A 282 -17.63 16.24 10.34
N GLN A 283 -16.73 16.38 9.39
CA GLN A 283 -15.31 16.44 9.63
C GLN A 283 -14.96 17.83 10.14
N VAL A 284 -14.15 17.87 11.19
CA VAL A 284 -13.65 19.12 11.79
C VAL A 284 -12.14 19.15 11.70
N MET A 285 -11.60 20.30 11.34
CA MET A 285 -10.16 20.60 11.40
C MET A 285 -9.97 21.95 12.10
N VAL A 286 -9.06 21.96 13.05
CA VAL A 286 -8.64 23.19 13.73
C VAL A 286 -7.17 23.42 13.47
N PHE A 287 -6.82 24.63 13.08
CA PHE A 287 -5.47 25.09 12.83
C PHE A 287 -5.12 26.19 13.83
N ARG A 288 -3.96 26.11 14.48
CA ARG A 288 -3.48 27.12 15.44
C ARG A 288 -2.09 27.58 15.09
N SER A 289 -1.89 28.88 15.16
CA SER A 289 -0.58 29.52 15.05
C SER A 289 -0.56 30.74 15.96
N GLY A 290 0.28 30.74 17.00
CA GLY A 290 0.25 31.72 18.09
C GLY A 290 -1.11 31.78 18.76
N ASP A 291 -1.69 33.00 18.81
CA ASP A 291 -3.02 33.25 19.37
C ASP A 291 -4.15 33.08 18.34
N ALA A 292 -3.83 32.82 17.07
CA ALA A 292 -4.82 32.68 16.01
C ALA A 292 -5.32 31.24 15.90
N GLU A 293 -6.63 31.12 15.77
CA GLU A 293 -7.30 29.83 15.55
C GLU A 293 -8.20 29.92 14.31
N TRP A 294 -8.10 28.96 13.42
CA TRP A 294 -9.02 28.74 12.31
C TRP A 294 -9.70 27.38 12.49
N ARG A 295 -10.99 27.33 12.17
CA ARG A 295 -11.78 26.10 12.19
C ARG A 295 -12.47 25.89 10.87
N LEU A 296 -12.27 24.74 10.29
CA LEU A 296 -12.99 24.24 9.13
C LEU A 296 -13.87 23.07 9.58
N GLU A 297 -15.16 23.14 9.30
CA GLU A 297 -16.11 22.07 9.55
C GLU A 297 -16.92 21.81 8.29
N TRP A 298 -16.94 20.58 7.79
CA TRP A 298 -17.75 20.24 6.63
C TRP A 298 -18.44 18.90 6.79
N SER A 299 -19.70 18.84 6.32
CA SER A 299 -20.50 17.63 6.26
C SER A 299 -20.68 17.22 4.81
N PRO A 300 -20.06 16.10 4.35
CA PRO A 300 -20.32 15.55 3.02
C PRO A 300 -21.79 15.21 2.80
N ALA A 301 -22.48 14.72 3.84
CA ALA A 301 -23.88 14.32 3.76
C ALA A 301 -24.82 15.52 3.54
N ARG A 302 -24.48 16.69 4.08
CA ARG A 302 -25.29 17.93 3.95
C ARG A 302 -24.78 18.85 2.85
N SER A 303 -23.64 18.54 2.22
CA SER A 303 -22.95 19.42 1.27
C SER A 303 -22.73 20.83 1.83
N ARG A 304 -22.34 20.92 3.11
CA ARG A 304 -22.18 22.20 3.81
C ARG A 304 -20.81 22.30 4.44
N THR A 305 -20.23 23.50 4.34
CA THR A 305 -18.94 23.85 4.94
C THR A 305 -19.10 25.13 5.76
N GLU A 306 -18.54 25.13 6.96
CA GLU A 306 -18.37 26.29 7.82
C GLU A 306 -16.88 26.55 8.01
N PHE A 307 -16.46 27.79 7.80
CA PHE A 307 -15.08 28.22 8.00
C PHE A 307 -15.08 29.40 8.96
N LEU A 308 -14.46 29.20 10.11
CA LEU A 308 -14.19 30.23 11.11
C LEU A 308 -12.74 30.65 11.00
N ALA A 309 -12.51 31.94 10.87
CA ALA A 309 -11.21 32.57 10.89
C ALA A 309 -11.18 33.67 11.97
N PRO A 310 -10.01 34.14 12.43
CA PRO A 310 -9.91 35.23 13.42
C PRO A 310 -10.64 36.51 13.04
N ASP A 311 -10.80 36.78 11.75
CA ASP A 311 -11.43 37.95 11.16
C ASP A 311 -12.92 37.76 10.83
N GLY A 312 -13.46 36.54 10.97
CA GLY A 312 -14.87 36.27 10.72
C GLY A 312 -15.23 34.81 10.43
N ALA A 313 -16.49 34.60 10.14
CA ALA A 313 -17.08 33.30 9.83
C ALA A 313 -17.73 33.32 8.44
N ALA A 314 -17.59 32.24 7.72
CA ALA A 314 -18.25 32.04 6.43
C ALA A 314 -18.89 30.63 6.36
N SER A 315 -19.98 30.52 5.61
CA SER A 315 -20.70 29.27 5.37
C SER A 315 -20.95 29.08 3.88
N TYR A 316 -20.82 27.84 3.42
CA TYR A 316 -20.93 27.48 1.99
C TYR A 316 -21.78 26.21 1.86
N ASP A 317 -22.66 26.16 0.86
CA ASP A 317 -23.46 24.99 0.51
C ASP A 317 -22.68 24.09 -0.48
N LEU A 318 -21.41 23.85 -0.16
CA LEU A 318 -20.41 23.09 -0.93
C LEU A 318 -19.50 22.33 0.02
N VAL A 319 -18.83 21.32 -0.51
CA VAL A 319 -17.78 20.56 0.22
C VAL A 319 -16.41 20.92 -0.36
N PRO A 320 -15.38 21.17 0.47
CA PRO A 320 -14.05 21.48 0.00
C PRO A 320 -13.39 20.21 -0.58
N LEU A 321 -12.39 20.40 -1.44
CA LEU A 321 -11.48 19.31 -1.74
C LEU A 321 -10.77 18.89 -0.45
N PRO A 322 -10.74 17.60 -0.11
CA PRO A 322 -10.16 17.12 1.15
C PRO A 322 -8.62 17.09 1.08
N ILE A 323 -8.02 18.21 0.69
CA ILE A 323 -6.58 18.41 0.61
C ILE A 323 -6.20 19.68 1.37
N VAL A 324 -5.25 19.56 2.27
CA VAL A 324 -4.65 20.65 3.05
C VAL A 324 -3.19 20.74 2.68
N PHE A 325 -2.77 21.88 2.19
CA PHE A 325 -1.38 22.17 1.88
C PHE A 325 -0.85 23.24 2.83
N VAL A 326 0.14 22.90 3.64
CA VAL A 326 0.82 23.81 4.57
C VAL A 326 2.20 24.16 4.00
N ASN A 327 2.37 25.40 3.56
CA ASN A 327 3.68 25.93 3.13
C ASN A 327 4.51 26.36 4.35
N GLY A 328 4.82 25.41 5.20
CA GLY A 328 5.50 25.55 6.48
C GLY A 328 5.53 24.21 7.22
N ALA A 329 5.87 24.23 8.51
CA ALA A 329 5.88 23.07 9.41
C ALA A 329 4.55 22.90 10.16
N ILE A 330 4.28 21.68 10.60
CA ILE A 330 3.22 21.35 11.55
C ILE A 330 3.89 20.84 12.83
N ALA A 331 3.90 21.65 13.89
CA ALA A 331 4.59 21.31 15.13
C ALA A 331 3.85 20.22 15.95
N ALA A 332 2.50 20.17 15.86
CA ALA A 332 1.70 19.09 16.45
C ALA A 332 0.50 18.76 15.56
N LEU A 333 0.42 17.52 15.08
CA LEU A 333 -0.73 16.96 14.38
C LEU A 333 -1.32 15.83 15.20
N GLY A 334 -2.64 15.82 15.39
CA GLY A 334 -3.28 14.74 16.12
C GLY A 334 -4.79 14.71 16.01
N GLY A 335 -5.38 13.62 16.52
CA GLY A 335 -6.81 13.49 16.69
C GLY A 335 -7.28 14.22 17.94
N GLY A 336 -8.51 14.68 17.91
CA GLY A 336 -9.10 15.42 19.00
C GLY A 336 -10.57 15.10 19.23
N VAL A 337 -11.14 15.80 20.21
CA VAL A 337 -12.54 15.70 20.58
C VAL A 337 -13.20 17.07 20.53
N VAL A 338 -14.45 17.10 20.12
CA VAL A 338 -15.28 18.30 20.22
C VAL A 338 -15.95 18.31 21.60
N ALA A 339 -15.53 19.24 22.44
CA ALA A 339 -16.08 19.40 23.78
C ALA A 339 -17.50 19.96 23.71
N MET A 340 -18.29 19.83 24.79
CA MET A 340 -19.68 20.33 24.88
C MET A 340 -19.83 21.85 24.64
N ASN A 341 -18.78 22.62 24.92
CA ASN A 341 -18.72 24.05 24.63
C ASN A 341 -18.32 24.38 23.18
N GLY A 342 -18.20 23.36 22.33
CA GLY A 342 -17.83 23.51 20.94
C GLY A 342 -16.32 23.66 20.68
N ARG A 343 -15.46 23.73 21.70
CA ARG A 343 -14.01 23.75 21.51
C ARG A 343 -13.53 22.39 21.03
N VAL A 344 -12.49 22.40 20.20
CA VAL A 344 -11.82 21.19 19.74
C VAL A 344 -10.46 21.12 20.42
N GLU A 345 -10.20 20.04 21.11
CA GLU A 345 -8.97 19.84 21.86
C GLU A 345 -8.30 18.54 21.43
N MET A 346 -6.96 18.55 21.28
CA MET A 346 -6.21 17.36 20.97
C MET A 346 -6.34 16.33 22.09
N SER A 347 -6.61 15.08 21.71
CA SER A 347 -6.80 13.99 22.66
C SER A 347 -5.53 13.11 22.72
N PHE A 348 -4.84 13.12 23.84
CA PHE A 348 -3.66 12.29 24.07
C PHE A 348 -4.02 10.89 24.61
N ALA A 349 -5.26 10.65 24.94
CA ALA A 349 -5.76 9.39 25.47
C ALA A 349 -7.00 8.92 24.70
N GLY A 350 -7.08 7.60 24.48
CA GLY A 350 -8.24 6.98 23.82
C GLY A 350 -8.10 6.86 22.30
N GLU A 351 -9.05 6.14 21.71
CA GLU A 351 -9.11 5.83 20.27
C GLU A 351 -10.31 6.54 19.64
N THR A 352 -10.45 7.84 19.89
CA THR A 352 -11.52 8.63 19.28
C THR A 352 -11.24 8.82 17.79
N PRO A 353 -12.19 8.51 16.89
CA PRO A 353 -12.01 8.76 15.47
C PRO A 353 -11.73 10.22 15.16
N ALA A 354 -10.71 10.45 14.32
CA ALA A 354 -10.26 11.77 13.89
C ALA A 354 -10.68 12.10 12.46
N VAL A 355 -10.86 11.07 11.61
CA VAL A 355 -11.28 11.22 10.20
C VAL A 355 -12.60 10.51 9.98
N LEU A 356 -13.58 11.26 9.48
CA LEU A 356 -14.96 10.80 9.22
C LEU A 356 -14.98 9.74 8.11
N ASP A 357 -15.87 8.74 8.24
CA ASP A 357 -16.08 7.74 7.19
C ASP A 357 -16.48 8.40 5.86
N GLY A 358 -15.87 7.96 4.77
CA GLY A 358 -16.06 8.52 3.44
C GLY A 358 -15.26 9.80 3.16
N VAL A 359 -14.43 10.28 4.09
CA VAL A 359 -13.46 11.36 3.85
C VAL A 359 -12.09 10.78 3.48
N ASP A 360 -11.57 11.20 2.33
CA ASP A 360 -10.23 10.86 1.84
C ASP A 360 -9.33 12.09 1.98
N LEU A 361 -8.78 12.29 3.19
CA LEU A 361 -8.03 13.48 3.57
C LEU A 361 -6.55 13.35 3.26
N THR A 362 -5.99 14.36 2.59
CA THR A 362 -4.56 14.49 2.37
C THR A 362 -4.04 15.77 3.04
N ILE A 363 -3.05 15.61 3.92
CA ILE A 363 -2.32 16.72 4.57
C ILE A 363 -0.90 16.73 4.04
N VAL A 364 -0.53 17.82 3.41
CA VAL A 364 0.81 18.06 2.86
C VAL A 364 1.47 19.18 3.64
N SER A 365 2.71 18.99 4.05
CA SER A 365 3.56 20.03 4.63
C SER A 365 4.79 20.23 3.76
N ALA A 366 5.14 21.46 3.50
CA ALA A 366 6.40 21.82 2.82
C ALA A 366 7.62 21.52 3.69
N ASP A 367 7.44 21.44 5.00
CA ASP A 367 8.51 21.16 5.97
C ASP A 367 8.14 19.92 6.82
N ARG A 368 8.45 19.95 8.10
CA ARG A 368 8.29 18.84 9.04
C ARG A 368 6.85 18.73 9.56
N VAL A 369 6.43 17.49 9.78
CA VAL A 369 5.19 17.16 10.53
C VAL A 369 5.54 16.39 11.79
N THR A 370 5.02 16.83 12.94
CA THR A 370 5.15 16.07 14.20
C THR A 370 3.78 15.52 14.61
N ILE A 371 3.67 14.20 14.68
CA ILE A 371 2.45 13.52 15.13
C ILE A 371 2.48 13.42 16.67
N ALA A 372 1.51 14.05 17.34
CA ALA A 372 1.47 14.17 18.79
C ALA A 372 0.42 13.28 19.47
N SER A 373 -0.65 12.91 18.78
CA SER A 373 -1.70 12.03 19.33
C SER A 373 -2.24 11.05 18.29
N ASN A 374 -3.09 10.14 18.74
CA ASN A 374 -3.71 9.12 17.88
C ASN A 374 -4.40 9.74 16.67
N LEU A 375 -4.24 9.12 15.50
CA LEU A 375 -4.94 9.45 14.27
C LEU A 375 -5.74 8.23 13.85
N ILE A 376 -7.01 8.20 14.24
CA ILE A 376 -7.91 7.06 14.04
C ILE A 376 -8.91 7.37 12.94
N LEU A 377 -9.11 6.43 12.03
CA LEU A 377 -10.13 6.51 10.99
C LEU A 377 -11.46 5.96 11.52
N GLU A 378 -12.57 6.64 11.23
CA GLU A 378 -13.88 6.09 11.56
C GLU A 378 -14.16 4.81 10.78
N GLY A 379 -14.77 3.82 11.44
CA GLY A 379 -15.06 2.52 10.85
C GLY A 379 -13.93 1.49 10.91
N VAL A 380 -12.69 1.87 11.23
CA VAL A 380 -11.61 0.92 11.50
C VAL A 380 -11.78 0.32 12.89
N ARG A 381 -11.75 -1.00 12.97
CA ARG A 381 -11.90 -1.75 14.23
C ARG A 381 -10.65 -2.54 14.53
N TRP A 382 -10.31 -2.66 15.80
CA TRP A 382 -9.24 -3.53 16.28
C TRP A 382 -9.83 -4.83 16.81
N GLN A 383 -9.41 -5.96 16.26
CA GLN A 383 -9.81 -7.30 16.69
C GLN A 383 -8.56 -8.08 17.06
N ASP A 384 -8.46 -8.53 18.30
CA ASP A 384 -7.29 -9.27 18.83
C ASP A 384 -5.94 -8.58 18.57
N GLY A 385 -5.90 -7.24 18.61
CA GLY A 385 -4.70 -6.46 18.37
C GLY A 385 -4.37 -6.21 16.89
N VAL A 386 -5.21 -6.65 15.96
CA VAL A 386 -5.04 -6.43 14.52
C VAL A 386 -6.11 -5.45 14.01
N PRO A 387 -5.74 -4.41 13.24
CA PRO A 387 -6.70 -3.49 12.66
C PRO A 387 -7.44 -4.12 11.47
N TYR A 388 -8.73 -3.86 11.40
CA TYR A 388 -9.61 -4.27 10.31
C TYR A 388 -10.25 -3.04 9.66
N SER A 389 -9.88 -2.76 8.42
CA SER A 389 -10.20 -1.52 7.71
C SER A 389 -11.25 -1.65 6.59
N LYS A 390 -11.67 -2.88 6.25
CA LYS A 390 -12.56 -3.14 5.10
C LYS A 390 -13.91 -2.41 5.13
N ASP A 391 -14.42 -2.14 6.33
CA ASP A 391 -15.71 -1.49 6.51
C ASP A 391 -15.60 0.05 6.51
N SER A 392 -14.38 0.60 6.53
CA SER A 392 -14.12 2.04 6.52
C SER A 392 -13.82 2.54 5.12
N ARG A 393 -14.39 3.70 4.76
CA ARG A 393 -14.03 4.44 3.55
C ARG A 393 -13.19 5.68 3.86
N ALA A 394 -12.91 5.93 5.15
CA ALA A 394 -12.02 7.01 5.57
C ALA A 394 -10.57 6.69 5.16
N GLN A 395 -9.87 7.66 4.61
CA GLN A 395 -8.45 7.56 4.28
C GLN A 395 -7.71 8.80 4.76
N LEU A 396 -6.46 8.63 5.18
CA LEU A 396 -5.59 9.73 5.59
C LEU A 396 -4.20 9.55 4.97
N VAL A 397 -3.73 10.61 4.34
CA VAL A 397 -2.36 10.73 3.84
C VAL A 397 -1.68 11.89 4.54
N ILE A 398 -0.47 11.68 5.03
CA ILE A 398 0.39 12.73 5.59
C ILE A 398 1.69 12.72 4.79
N TYR A 399 1.97 13.85 4.14
CA TYR A 399 3.13 13.99 3.28
C TYR A 399 3.96 15.21 3.67
N ALA A 400 5.18 14.98 4.17
CA ALA A 400 6.21 16.01 4.40
C ALA A 400 7.13 16.07 3.16
N SER A 401 6.95 17.11 2.33
CA SER A 401 7.59 17.17 1.02
C SER A 401 9.05 17.63 1.06
N GLY A 402 9.42 18.43 2.05
CA GLY A 402 10.77 18.94 2.20
C GLY A 402 11.12 20.06 1.21
N ARG A 403 10.12 20.76 0.70
CA ARG A 403 10.37 21.86 -0.25
C ARG A 403 9.29 22.94 -0.14
N ASP A 404 9.74 24.18 0.11
CA ASP A 404 8.88 25.37 0.06
C ASP A 404 8.42 25.64 -1.38
N VAL A 405 7.11 25.85 -1.57
CA VAL A 405 6.55 26.00 -2.93
C VAL A 405 6.76 27.36 -3.54
N LEU A 406 7.01 28.41 -2.74
CA LEU A 406 7.27 29.76 -3.21
C LEU A 406 8.74 29.98 -3.55
N SER A 407 9.65 29.65 -2.62
CA SER A 407 11.08 29.81 -2.81
C SER A 407 11.73 28.69 -3.60
N GLY A 408 11.14 27.48 -3.58
CA GLY A 408 11.75 26.27 -4.10
C GLY A 408 12.89 25.73 -3.23
N GLU A 409 13.14 26.33 -2.07
CA GLU A 409 14.20 25.93 -1.15
C GLU A 409 13.88 24.59 -0.48
N THR A 410 14.94 23.81 -0.24
CA THR A 410 14.81 22.55 0.50
C THR A 410 14.64 22.84 1.99
N THR A 411 13.66 22.16 2.60
CA THR A 411 13.36 22.21 4.03
C THR A 411 13.61 20.84 4.67
N ALA A 412 13.24 20.64 5.95
CA ALA A 412 13.51 19.38 6.65
C ALA A 412 12.73 18.19 6.09
N GLY A 413 11.47 18.37 5.67
CA GLY A 413 10.64 17.36 5.00
C GLY A 413 10.44 16.04 5.74
N GLY A 414 10.59 16.04 7.06
CA GLY A 414 10.53 14.83 7.89
C GLY A 414 9.20 14.65 8.61
N ILE A 415 8.93 13.41 9.04
CA ILE A 415 7.82 13.08 9.94
C ILE A 415 8.41 12.61 11.27
N ALA A 416 7.95 13.18 12.38
CA ALA A 416 8.36 12.79 13.73
C ALA A 416 7.14 12.34 14.55
N ILE A 417 7.32 11.32 15.39
CA ILE A 417 6.41 11.05 16.50
C ILE A 417 6.90 11.87 17.69
N ALA A 418 6.03 12.66 18.28
CA ALA A 418 6.38 13.56 19.38
C ALA A 418 6.88 12.82 20.62
N SER A 419 7.82 13.44 21.34
CA SER A 419 8.36 12.85 22.58
C SER A 419 7.31 12.72 23.69
N ASN A 420 6.27 13.53 23.70
CA ASN A 420 5.13 13.50 24.61
C ASN A 420 3.94 12.67 24.10
N ALA A 421 4.04 12.05 22.94
CA ALA A 421 3.01 11.13 22.46
C ALA A 421 2.89 9.92 23.39
N SER A 422 1.67 9.39 23.54
CA SER A 422 1.42 8.22 24.40
C SER A 422 2.15 6.98 23.92
N ASP A 423 2.50 6.06 24.85
CA ASP A 423 2.84 4.69 24.49
C ASP A 423 1.61 3.99 23.89
N GLY A 424 1.82 3.18 22.86
CA GLY A 424 0.73 2.56 22.10
C GLY A 424 0.04 3.53 21.14
N LEU A 425 0.78 4.56 20.65
CA LEU A 425 0.26 5.50 19.66
C LEU A 425 -0.19 4.79 18.40
N LYS A 426 -1.43 5.06 17.97
CA LYS A 426 -2.03 4.51 16.75
C LYS A 426 -2.15 5.58 15.68
N VAL A 427 -1.53 5.32 14.53
CA VAL A 427 -1.56 6.20 13.35
C VAL A 427 -2.14 5.43 12.17
N GLN A 428 -3.36 5.75 11.77
CA GLN A 428 -4.02 5.10 10.64
C GLN A 428 -3.92 6.02 9.41
N ALA A 429 -2.77 5.96 8.75
CA ALA A 429 -2.44 6.84 7.63
C ALA A 429 -1.34 6.25 6.74
N SER A 430 -1.30 6.72 5.50
CA SER A 430 -0.12 6.61 4.64
C SER A 430 0.82 7.78 4.92
N LEU A 431 2.03 7.49 5.41
CA LEU A 431 3.03 8.47 5.82
C LEU A 431 4.15 8.55 4.79
N THR A 432 4.48 9.76 4.33
CA THR A 432 5.59 9.99 3.40
C THR A 432 6.46 11.15 3.87
N ALA A 433 7.73 10.88 4.18
CA ALA A 433 8.76 11.84 4.55
C ALA A 433 9.83 11.89 3.44
N ALA A 434 9.71 12.83 2.51
CA ALA A 434 10.46 12.80 1.26
C ALA A 434 11.97 13.11 1.42
N SER A 435 12.35 13.97 2.35
CA SER A 435 13.76 14.42 2.49
C SER A 435 14.32 14.39 3.91
N GLY A 436 13.49 14.34 4.95
CA GLY A 436 13.92 14.45 6.36
C GLY A 436 13.82 13.17 7.18
N GLY A 437 13.35 12.09 6.57
CA GLY A 437 13.20 10.81 7.23
C GLY A 437 12.00 10.72 8.20
N PHE A 438 11.82 9.53 8.75
CA PHE A 438 10.84 9.26 9.80
C PHE A 438 11.56 8.95 11.11
N ARG A 439 11.14 9.57 12.21
CA ARG A 439 11.73 9.33 13.52
C ARG A 439 10.69 9.22 14.64
N ILE A 440 11.06 8.51 15.69
CA ILE A 440 10.27 8.41 16.91
C ILE A 440 11.07 9.08 18.03
N ASP A 441 10.57 10.23 18.52
CA ASP A 441 11.21 10.97 19.60
C ASP A 441 10.80 10.41 20.98
N GLY A 442 11.75 10.40 21.91
CA GLY A 442 11.61 9.75 23.23
C GLY A 442 12.03 8.29 23.21
N GLU A 443 11.80 7.58 24.30
CA GLU A 443 12.21 6.18 24.50
C GLU A 443 11.05 5.33 25.01
N GLY A 444 11.10 4.02 24.72
CA GLY A 444 10.19 3.01 25.27
C GLY A 444 8.77 3.05 24.74
N LYS A 445 8.55 3.67 23.58
CA LYS A 445 7.24 3.76 22.95
C LYS A 445 6.97 2.61 21.98
N THR A 446 5.72 2.26 21.88
CA THR A 446 5.17 1.46 20.77
C THR A 446 4.36 2.38 19.86
N VAL A 447 4.66 2.36 18.58
CA VAL A 447 3.92 3.08 17.55
C VAL A 447 3.32 2.07 16.58
N GLU A 448 2.02 2.12 16.40
CA GLU A 448 1.28 1.23 15.51
C GLU A 448 0.76 2.02 14.31
N ILE A 449 1.22 1.68 13.12
CA ILE A 449 0.81 2.34 11.87
C ILE A 449 -0.07 1.37 11.06
N LEU A 450 -1.29 1.77 10.73
CA LEU A 450 -2.11 1.11 9.71
C LEU A 450 -2.04 1.92 8.42
N GLY A 451 -1.42 1.38 7.39
CA GLY A 451 -1.27 2.04 6.09
C GLY A 451 0.09 1.79 5.47
N ALA A 452 0.83 2.86 5.19
CA ALA A 452 2.14 2.79 4.56
C ALA A 452 3.13 3.78 5.18
N LEU A 453 4.42 3.46 5.10
CA LEU A 453 5.51 4.32 5.55
C LEU A 453 6.60 4.43 4.49
N HIS A 454 6.84 5.65 4.03
CA HIS A 454 7.89 5.98 3.07
C HIS A 454 8.78 7.07 3.63
N ALA A 455 10.09 6.85 3.64
CA ALA A 455 11.01 7.82 4.18
C ALA A 455 12.39 7.77 3.50
N ASP A 456 13.08 8.90 3.50
CA ASP A 456 14.49 8.96 3.09
C ASP A 456 15.39 8.23 4.10
N ALA A 457 15.08 8.33 5.41
CA ALA A 457 15.76 7.63 6.49
C ALA A 457 14.79 7.26 7.61
N TYR A 458 15.19 6.30 8.48
CA TYR A 458 14.43 5.90 9.66
C TYR A 458 15.28 5.96 10.92
N ALA A 459 14.75 6.57 12.00
CA ALA A 459 15.36 6.61 13.30
C ALA A 459 14.38 6.15 14.41
N GLY A 460 14.54 4.92 14.86
CA GLY A 460 13.65 4.29 15.86
C GLY A 460 13.96 4.64 17.30
N ASN A 461 15.20 5.08 17.60
CA ASN A 461 15.65 5.48 18.96
C ASN A 461 15.29 4.47 20.07
N GLY A 462 15.36 3.17 19.78
CA GLY A 462 15.00 2.10 20.72
C GLY A 462 13.50 1.90 20.95
N ASN A 463 12.65 2.59 20.21
CA ASN A 463 11.20 2.42 20.21
C ASN A 463 10.76 1.24 19.33
N ARG A 464 9.54 0.74 19.57
CA ARG A 464 8.92 -0.32 18.78
C ARG A 464 7.99 0.30 17.72
N LEU A 465 8.22 -0.03 16.46
CA LEU A 465 7.29 0.28 15.36
C LEU A 465 6.60 -1.00 14.89
N VAL A 466 5.27 -0.95 14.80
CA VAL A 466 4.44 -2.02 14.22
C VAL A 466 3.72 -1.43 13.01
N LEU A 467 3.95 -2.01 11.83
CA LEU A 467 3.30 -1.57 10.59
C LEU A 467 2.29 -2.62 10.15
N TYR A 468 1.05 -2.23 10.02
CA TYR A 468 -0.04 -3.03 9.47
C TYR A 468 -0.36 -2.54 8.06
N ARG A 469 -0.43 -3.47 7.12
CA ARG A 469 -0.92 -3.15 5.78
C ARG A 469 -2.42 -2.88 5.83
N ASP A 470 -2.86 -1.84 5.14
CA ASP A 470 -4.27 -1.56 4.97
C ASP A 470 -4.89 -2.57 3.98
N ASP A 471 -5.91 -3.30 4.40
CA ASP A 471 -6.63 -4.29 3.58
C ASP A 471 -7.24 -3.69 2.31
N ARG A 472 -7.59 -2.41 2.34
CA ARG A 472 -8.15 -1.68 1.20
C ARG A 472 -7.12 -1.52 0.08
N THR A 473 -5.86 -1.27 0.42
CA THR A 473 -4.79 -1.20 -0.59
C THR A 473 -4.55 -2.56 -1.26
N ALA A 474 -4.73 -3.67 -0.52
CA ALA A 474 -4.71 -5.02 -1.10
C ALA A 474 -5.92 -5.30 -2.02
N ALA A 475 -7.02 -4.55 -1.85
CA ALA A 475 -8.17 -4.58 -2.76
C ALA A 475 -8.02 -3.61 -3.96
N GLY A 476 -6.95 -2.81 -3.99
CA GLY A 476 -6.69 -1.82 -5.03
C GLY A 476 -7.39 -0.48 -4.79
N GLU A 477 -7.78 -0.19 -3.55
CA GLU A 477 -8.38 1.08 -3.13
C GLU A 477 -7.28 1.97 -2.55
N PHE A 478 -7.00 3.09 -3.22
CA PHE A 478 -5.93 4.02 -2.84
C PHE A 478 -6.48 5.43 -2.66
N PRO A 479 -5.83 6.26 -1.80
CA PRO A 479 -6.21 7.66 -1.64
C PRO A 479 -6.16 8.43 -2.97
N ALA A 480 -7.25 9.13 -3.30
CA ALA A 480 -7.38 9.84 -4.57
C ALA A 480 -6.43 11.04 -4.70
N ASN A 481 -6.04 11.63 -3.57
CA ASN A 481 -5.19 12.81 -3.51
C ASN A 481 -3.80 12.51 -2.90
N GLY A 482 -3.40 11.25 -2.81
CA GLY A 482 -2.09 10.86 -2.30
C GLY A 482 -0.94 11.21 -3.26
N PRO A 483 0.30 11.31 -2.75
CA PRO A 483 1.46 11.48 -3.59
C PRO A 483 1.70 10.24 -4.47
N LEU A 484 2.23 10.49 -5.67
CA LEU A 484 2.62 9.45 -6.60
C LEU A 484 4.14 9.28 -6.58
N THR A 485 4.64 8.11 -7.00
CA THR A 485 6.08 7.90 -7.20
C THR A 485 6.67 8.94 -8.16
N ALA A 486 7.92 9.34 -7.95
CA ALA A 486 8.60 10.30 -8.83
C ALA A 486 8.69 9.78 -10.25
N GLU A 487 9.07 8.52 -10.40
CA GLU A 487 9.21 7.84 -11.68
C GLU A 487 8.21 6.71 -11.85
N PRO A 488 7.93 6.28 -13.09
CA PRO A 488 7.06 5.14 -13.34
C PRO A 488 7.62 3.85 -12.74
N GLN A 489 6.76 3.11 -12.06
CA GLN A 489 7.05 1.84 -11.41
C GLN A 489 6.02 0.80 -11.84
N LEU A 490 6.34 -0.47 -11.68
CA LEU A 490 5.39 -1.58 -11.69
C LEU A 490 5.32 -2.16 -10.29
N ALA A 491 4.12 -2.34 -9.77
CA ALA A 491 3.90 -3.03 -8.49
C ALA A 491 2.84 -4.11 -8.61
N VAL A 492 3.07 -5.25 -7.95
CA VAL A 492 2.04 -6.28 -7.77
C VAL A 492 1.40 -6.07 -6.41
N TYR A 493 0.14 -5.66 -6.38
CA TYR A 493 -0.57 -5.37 -5.14
C TYR A 493 -1.47 -6.51 -4.66
N SER A 494 -1.78 -7.47 -5.53
CA SER A 494 -2.69 -8.57 -5.21
C SER A 494 -2.29 -9.84 -5.96
N LEU A 495 -2.24 -10.97 -5.23
CA LEU A 495 -2.08 -12.31 -5.78
C LEU A 495 -3.12 -13.22 -5.13
N LYS A 496 -4.03 -13.81 -5.91
CA LYS A 496 -5.11 -14.66 -5.42
C LYS A 496 -5.14 -15.99 -6.17
N VAL A 497 -5.31 -17.09 -5.43
CA VAL A 497 -5.63 -18.40 -6.00
C VAL A 497 -7.14 -18.49 -6.21
N LEU A 498 -7.57 -18.82 -7.40
CA LEU A 498 -8.98 -18.92 -7.78
C LEU A 498 -9.46 -20.36 -7.90
N ALA A 499 -8.65 -21.22 -8.48
CA ALA A 499 -9.03 -22.62 -8.71
C ALA A 499 -7.81 -23.53 -8.77
N TRP A 500 -8.07 -24.80 -8.44
CA TRP A 500 -7.17 -25.93 -8.60
C TRP A 500 -7.81 -26.93 -9.54
N LYS A 501 -7.08 -27.42 -10.53
CA LYS A 501 -7.55 -28.42 -11.50
C LYS A 501 -6.50 -29.50 -11.70
N GLU A 502 -6.93 -30.77 -11.71
CA GLU A 502 -6.10 -31.95 -12.00
C GLU A 502 -6.57 -32.58 -13.32
N TYR A 503 -5.63 -32.96 -14.20
CA TYR A 503 -5.88 -33.56 -15.50
C TYR A 503 -5.08 -34.84 -15.70
#